data_4a253bfeaf004ac0c69c4e2b6ed9ee74
#
_entry.id   4a253bfeaf004ac0c69c4e2b6ed9ee74
#
_cell.length_a   1.000
_cell.length_b   1.000
_cell.length_c   1.000
_cell.angle_alpha   90.00
_cell.angle_beta   90.00
_cell.angle_gamma   90.00
#
_symmetry.space_group_name_H-M   'P 1'
#
loop_
_entity.id
_entity.type
_entity.pdbx_description
1 polymer ?
#
loop_
_entity_poly.entity_id
_entity_poly.type
_entity_poly.pdbx_seq_one_letter_code
_entity_poly.pdbx_strand_id
1 'polypeptide(L)'
;MKTLILVFSLLYFTFVQAKNIWIGEWVASDQWQSEFLISINNDGTASSNYGSGETGSWKFTDGNLEIIWDSGKTDYFFSGVMGFQRIRKNKSESYTSGLRRLSD
;
A
#
# COMPACT_ATOMS: atom_id res chain seq x y z
N MET A 1 17.44 -33.17 17.58
CA MET A 1 17.98 -31.81 17.61
C MET A 1 17.95 -31.12 16.27
N LYS A 2 18.33 -31.78 15.19
CA LYS A 2 18.29 -31.19 13.87
C LYS A 2 16.87 -30.86 13.38
N THR A 3 15.89 -31.64 13.85
CA THR A 3 14.49 -31.43 13.48
C THR A 3 13.91 -30.14 14.03
N LEU A 4 14.38 -29.66 15.17
CA LEU A 4 13.90 -28.42 15.77
C LEU A 4 14.25 -27.18 14.94
N ILE A 5 15.43 -27.20 14.34
CA ILE A 5 15.90 -26.07 13.52
C ILE A 5 15.06 -25.93 12.25
N LEU A 6 14.65 -27.04 11.65
CA LEU A 6 13.81 -27.05 10.45
C LEU A 6 12.42 -26.45 10.70
N VAL A 7 11.83 -26.75 11.87
CA VAL A 7 10.53 -26.22 12.23
C VAL A 7 10.59 -24.69 12.38
N PHE A 8 11.66 -24.18 12.95
CA PHE A 8 11.87 -22.74 13.09
C PHE A 8 11.93 -22.03 11.75
N SER A 9 12.63 -22.62 10.79
CA SER A 9 12.75 -22.05 9.45
C SER A 9 11.40 -21.95 8.74
N LEU A 10 10.56 -22.96 8.91
CA LEU A 10 9.24 -22.96 8.28
C LEU A 10 8.33 -21.87 8.83
N LEU A 11 8.34 -21.66 10.13
CA LEU A 11 7.55 -20.61 10.77
C LEU A 11 7.98 -19.23 10.32
N TYR A 12 9.28 -19.02 10.20
CA TYR A 12 9.82 -17.74 9.75
C TYR A 12 9.40 -17.44 8.30
N PHE A 13 9.41 -18.46 7.46
CA PHE A 13 9.04 -18.32 6.05
C PHE A 13 7.58 -17.90 5.88
N THR A 14 6.68 -18.44 6.67
CA THR A 14 5.25 -18.12 6.60
C THR A 14 4.99 -16.65 6.92
N PHE A 15 5.77 -16.07 7.80
CA PHE A 15 5.59 -14.69 8.24
C PHE A 15 5.85 -13.68 7.11
N VAL A 16 6.84 -13.96 6.25
CA VAL A 16 7.24 -13.04 5.18
C VAL A 16 6.18 -12.90 4.11
N GLN A 17 5.42 -13.95 3.83
CA GLN A 17 4.43 -13.95 2.76
C GLN A 17 3.23 -13.05 3.02
N ALA A 18 2.92 -12.76 4.29
CA ALA A 18 1.76 -11.96 4.65
C ALA A 18 1.83 -10.51 4.16
N LYS A 19 3.04 -10.03 3.81
CA LYS A 19 3.23 -8.62 3.42
C LYS A 19 2.99 -8.35 1.95
N ASN A 20 2.85 -9.38 1.12
CA ASN A 20 2.91 -9.21 -0.32
C ASN A 20 1.64 -8.69 -0.98
N ILE A 21 0.53 -8.63 -0.25
CA ILE A 21 -0.73 -8.26 -0.89
C ILE A 21 -0.75 -6.80 -1.37
N TRP A 22 0.03 -5.91 -0.74
CA TRP A 22 0.04 -4.50 -1.10
C TRP A 22 1.17 -4.12 -2.06
N ILE A 23 2.18 -4.97 -2.22
CA ILE A 23 3.30 -4.69 -3.10
C ILE A 23 2.83 -4.76 -4.55
N GLY A 24 3.20 -3.78 -5.36
CA GLY A 24 2.85 -3.76 -6.78
C GLY A 24 2.27 -2.43 -7.20
N GLU A 25 1.59 -2.44 -8.33
CA GLU A 25 1.03 -1.21 -8.92
C GLU A 25 -0.48 -1.19 -8.77
N TRP A 26 -0.98 0.00 -8.47
CA TRP A 26 -2.39 0.22 -8.20
C TRP A 26 -2.91 1.38 -9.02
N VAL A 27 -4.17 1.27 -9.44
CA VAL A 27 -4.89 2.39 -10.06
C VAL A 27 -5.74 3.03 -8.97
N ALA A 28 -5.53 4.31 -8.76
CA ALA A 28 -6.25 5.11 -7.79
C ALA A 28 -7.04 6.20 -8.52
N SER A 29 -8.02 6.76 -7.85
CA SER A 29 -8.81 7.88 -8.40
C SER A 29 -8.73 9.05 -7.44
N ASP A 30 -8.64 10.26 -7.99
CA ASP A 30 -8.71 11.46 -7.18
C ASP A 30 -10.18 11.83 -6.90
N GLN A 31 -10.40 12.94 -6.21
CA GLN A 31 -11.76 13.37 -5.85
C GLN A 31 -12.60 13.76 -7.07
N TRP A 32 -11.96 13.96 -8.22
CA TRP A 32 -12.63 14.28 -9.48
C TRP A 32 -12.79 13.04 -10.36
N GLN A 33 -12.45 11.88 -9.85
CA GLN A 33 -12.50 10.58 -10.52
C GLN A 33 -11.51 10.43 -11.66
N SER A 34 -10.45 11.23 -11.66
CA SER A 34 -9.34 11.04 -12.59
C SER A 34 -8.41 9.96 -12.04
N GLU A 35 -8.04 9.03 -12.90
CA GLU A 35 -7.20 7.89 -12.50
C GLU A 35 -5.72 8.24 -12.58
N PHE A 36 -4.96 7.63 -11.67
CA PHE A 36 -3.52 7.74 -11.67
C PHE A 36 -2.94 6.46 -11.06
N LEU A 37 -1.63 6.29 -11.18
CA LEU A 37 -0.95 5.07 -10.74
C LEU A 37 -0.17 5.33 -9.46
N ILE A 38 -0.21 4.34 -8.56
CA ILE A 38 0.61 4.33 -7.35
C ILE A 38 1.40 3.02 -7.37
N SER A 39 2.71 3.11 -7.19
CA SER A 39 3.59 1.95 -7.10
C SER A 39 4.05 1.78 -5.66
N ILE A 40 3.83 0.59 -5.12
CA ILE A 40 4.27 0.20 -3.79
C ILE A 40 5.45 -0.75 -3.97
N ASN A 41 6.65 -0.27 -3.64
CA ASN A 41 7.88 -0.99 -3.90
C ASN A 41 8.30 -1.81 -2.69
N ASN A 42 8.94 -2.92 -2.95
CA ASN A 42 9.33 -3.87 -1.92
C ASN A 42 10.37 -3.31 -0.93
N ASP A 43 11.05 -2.23 -1.31
CA ASP A 43 12.08 -1.62 -0.48
C ASP A 43 11.55 -0.58 0.51
N GLY A 44 10.23 -0.45 0.63
CA GLY A 44 9.62 0.51 1.56
C GLY A 44 9.28 1.85 0.95
N THR A 45 9.56 2.04 -0.34
CA THR A 45 9.25 3.29 -1.02
C THR A 45 7.94 3.20 -1.79
N ALA A 46 7.35 4.35 -2.06
CA ALA A 46 6.16 4.47 -2.88
C ALA A 46 6.34 5.63 -3.85
N SER A 47 5.69 5.52 -5.00
CA SER A 47 5.71 6.59 -5.99
C SER A 47 4.36 6.66 -6.68
N SER A 48 4.04 7.82 -7.25
CA SER A 48 2.83 7.96 -8.05
C SER A 48 3.09 8.90 -9.20
N ASN A 49 2.23 8.84 -10.21
CA ASN A 49 2.29 9.78 -11.32
C ASN A 49 1.24 10.89 -11.19
N TYR A 50 0.68 11.07 -10.00
CA TYR A 50 -0.30 12.12 -9.76
C TYR A 50 0.34 13.50 -9.90
N GLY A 51 -0.29 14.37 -10.68
CA GLY A 51 0.27 15.70 -10.95
C GLY A 51 1.64 15.59 -11.62
N SER A 52 2.63 16.20 -11.04
CA SER A 52 4.03 16.14 -11.50
C SER A 52 4.79 14.95 -10.93
N GLY A 53 4.09 14.07 -10.21
CA GLY A 53 4.69 12.90 -9.59
C GLY A 53 4.81 13.07 -8.09
N GLU A 54 4.74 11.94 -7.38
CA GLU A 54 4.89 11.92 -5.92
C GLU A 54 5.86 10.83 -5.54
N THR A 55 6.62 11.06 -4.48
CA THR A 55 7.47 10.03 -3.86
C THR A 55 7.23 10.03 -2.37
N GLY A 56 7.41 8.87 -1.75
CA GLY A 56 7.22 8.72 -0.33
C GLY A 56 7.65 7.35 0.16
N SER A 57 7.19 7.01 1.35
CA SER A 57 7.48 5.72 1.98
C SER A 57 6.19 5.13 2.53
N TRP A 58 6.21 3.82 2.73
CA TRP A 58 5.02 3.12 3.24
C TRP A 58 5.37 2.26 4.43
N LYS A 59 4.36 1.95 5.21
CA LYS A 59 4.47 1.02 6.34
C LYS A 59 3.16 0.26 6.49
N PHE A 60 3.21 -0.87 7.19
CA PHE A 60 2.00 -1.60 7.54
C PHE A 60 1.44 -1.08 8.85
N THR A 61 0.12 -1.00 8.90
CA THR A 61 -0.61 -0.61 10.10
C THR A 61 -1.85 -1.50 10.17
N ASP A 62 -1.85 -2.46 11.11
CA ASP A 62 -2.98 -3.38 11.32
C ASP A 62 -3.41 -4.13 10.06
N GLY A 63 -2.42 -4.60 9.27
CA GLY A 63 -2.70 -5.34 8.05
C GLY A 63 -2.99 -4.48 6.84
N ASN A 64 -3.14 -3.19 7.03
CA ASN A 64 -3.36 -2.23 5.95
C ASN A 64 -2.07 -1.48 5.65
N LEU A 65 -2.09 -0.66 4.61
CA LEU A 65 -0.90 0.07 4.17
C LEU A 65 -1.10 1.55 4.35
N GLU A 66 -0.11 2.20 4.93
CA GLU A 66 -0.09 3.65 5.04
C GLU A 66 1.08 4.20 4.26
N ILE A 67 0.81 5.18 3.38
CA ILE A 67 1.86 5.87 2.62
C ILE A 67 2.00 7.28 3.16
N ILE A 68 3.23 7.69 3.42
CA ILE A 68 3.56 9.04 3.82
C ILE A 68 4.32 9.65 2.66
N TRP A 69 3.68 10.59 1.98
CA TRP A 69 4.29 11.28 0.83
C TRP A 69 5.22 12.38 1.30
N ASP A 70 6.24 12.68 0.51
CA ASP A 70 7.20 13.72 0.84
C ASP A 70 6.54 15.09 1.00
N SER A 71 5.40 15.30 0.37
CA SER A 71 4.62 16.53 0.49
C SER A 71 3.93 16.68 1.84
N GLY A 72 3.88 15.63 2.65
CA GLY A 72 3.14 15.64 3.92
C GLY A 72 1.75 15.04 3.84
N LYS A 73 1.25 14.77 2.64
CA LYS A 73 -0.01 14.04 2.47
C LYS A 73 0.17 12.59 2.86
N THR A 74 -0.92 11.92 3.21
CA THR A 74 -0.90 10.49 3.50
C THR A 74 -1.99 9.79 2.71
N ASP A 75 -1.75 8.53 2.39
CA ASP A 75 -2.73 7.63 1.81
C ASP A 75 -2.80 6.38 2.66
N TYR A 76 -4.02 5.90 2.86
CA TYR A 76 -4.27 4.68 3.64
C TYR A 76 -5.02 3.71 2.75
N PHE A 77 -4.43 2.55 2.50
CA PHE A 77 -5.00 1.49 1.67
C PHE A 77 -5.62 0.44 2.58
N PHE A 78 -6.85 0.08 2.32
CA PHE A 78 -7.54 -0.93 3.12
C PHE A 78 -8.50 -1.74 2.25
N SER A 79 -8.90 -2.90 2.76
CA SER A 79 -9.88 -3.76 2.10
C SER A 79 -11.24 -3.50 2.73
N GLY A 80 -12.12 -2.89 1.97
CA GLY A 80 -13.47 -2.57 2.42
C GLY A 80 -14.49 -3.55 1.88
N VAL A 81 -15.75 -3.31 2.22
CA VAL A 81 -16.87 -4.17 1.79
C VAL A 81 -17.00 -4.15 0.27
N MET A 82 -16.73 -3.03 -0.36
CA MET A 82 -16.85 -2.85 -1.81
C MET A 82 -15.53 -3.09 -2.54
N GLY A 83 -14.53 -3.67 -1.88
CA GLY A 83 -13.23 -3.93 -2.46
C GLY A 83 -12.14 -3.07 -1.84
N PHE A 84 -11.01 -2.98 -2.53
CA PHE A 84 -9.89 -2.16 -2.05
C PHE A 84 -10.25 -0.68 -2.15
N GLN A 85 -9.86 0.07 -1.14
CA GLN A 85 -10.16 1.50 -1.06
C GLN A 85 -8.96 2.26 -0.51
N ARG A 86 -8.95 3.56 -0.75
CA ARG A 86 -7.88 4.46 -0.34
C ARG A 86 -8.49 5.70 0.31
N ILE A 87 -7.95 6.09 1.46
CA ILE A 87 -8.27 7.36 2.08
C ILE A 87 -7.07 8.27 1.94
N ARG A 88 -7.24 9.42 1.27
CA ARG A 88 -6.19 10.42 1.18
C ARG A 88 -6.47 11.54 2.16
N LYS A 89 -5.44 11.94 2.90
CA LYS A 89 -5.52 13.05 3.86
C LYS A 89 -4.44 14.08 3.59
N ASN A 90 -4.82 15.32 3.69
CA ASN A 90 -3.87 16.43 3.81
C ASN A 90 -4.28 17.23 5.04
N LYS A 91 -3.74 18.45 5.20
CA LYS A 91 -3.92 19.19 6.46
C LYS A 91 -5.38 19.46 6.83
N SER A 92 -6.25 19.67 5.86
CA SER A 92 -7.62 20.12 6.12
C SER A 92 -8.68 19.24 5.45
N GLU A 93 -8.28 18.31 4.59
CA GLU A 93 -9.22 17.57 3.79
C GLU A 93 -8.91 16.09 3.81
N SER A 94 -9.95 15.28 3.65
CA SER A 94 -9.77 13.85 3.40
C SER A 94 -10.87 13.39 2.44
N TYR A 95 -10.55 12.37 1.65
CA TYR A 95 -11.56 11.74 0.80
C TYR A 95 -11.21 10.27 0.62
N THR A 96 -12.25 9.49 0.31
CA THR A 96 -12.13 8.06 0.06
C THR A 96 -12.41 7.78 -1.41
N SER A 97 -11.63 6.91 -2.00
CA SER A 97 -11.83 6.51 -3.40
C SER A 97 -11.54 5.03 -3.55
N GLY A 98 -12.00 4.47 -4.67
CA GLY A 98 -11.72 3.10 -5.02
C GLY A 98 -10.27 2.89 -5.40
N LEU A 99 -9.83 1.65 -5.34
CA LEU A 99 -8.46 1.27 -5.62
C LEU A 99 -8.49 -0.11 -6.26
N ARG A 100 -7.72 -0.32 -7.34
CA ARG A 100 -7.67 -1.62 -7.97
C ARG A 100 -6.25 -1.93 -8.41
N ARG A 101 -5.92 -3.20 -8.44
CA ARG A 101 -4.61 -3.60 -8.95
C ARG A 101 -4.54 -3.34 -10.45
N LEU A 102 -3.40 -2.84 -10.88
CA LEU A 102 -3.18 -2.62 -12.31
C LEU A 102 -3.06 -3.95 -13.04
N SER A 103 -2.34 -4.89 -12.42
CA SER A 103 -2.15 -6.21 -13.01
C SER A 103 -1.77 -7.20 -11.91
N ASP A 104 -2.01 -8.47 -12.17
CA ASP A 104 -1.66 -9.56 -11.25
C ASP A 104 -0.42 -10.28 -11.70
#